data_8bd9975602dbd59682600dad7532ed7e
#
_entry.id   8bd9975602dbd59682600dad7532ed7e
#
_cell.length_a   1.000
_cell.length_b   1.000
_cell.length_c   1.000
_cell.angle_alpha   90.00
_cell.angle_beta   90.00
_cell.angle_gamma   90.00
#
_symmetry.space_group_name_H-M   'P 1'
#
loop_
_entity.id
_entity.type
_entity.pdbx_description
1 polymer ?
#
loop_
_entity_poly.entity_id
_entity_poly.type
_entity_poly.pdbx_seq_one_letter_code
_entity_poly.pdbx_strand_id
1 'polypeptide(L)'
;MSHESPIKTPKQLIGVIVAAFLVPIIGIIMLASWVSSGDKKGAGTDPMSDKAIAARIAPIAKVEYKDPAGAVAQTGEQVYKAVCAGCHDAGAAGAPKFGDKGGWAARLGMGLDKLTASAIKGKGAMPARGGNSDLTDVEMTNAVAYLGKSAGAAFKEVAPTAVAIPAASGATATPVATPKK
;
A
#
# COMPACT_ATOMS: atom_id res chain seq x y z
N MET A 1 -44.97 -37.08 -63.00
CA MET A 1 -44.77 -37.40 -61.57
C MET A 1 -45.91 -36.74 -60.84
N SER A 2 -46.92 -37.51 -60.44
CA SER A 2 -48.08 -36.96 -59.67
C SER A 2 -47.67 -36.70 -58.24
N HIS A 3 -47.60 -35.43 -57.89
CA HIS A 3 -47.44 -34.96 -56.51
C HIS A 3 -48.71 -35.26 -55.72
N GLU A 4 -48.84 -36.46 -55.17
CA GLU A 4 -49.89 -36.73 -54.20
C GLU A 4 -49.59 -35.99 -52.91
N SER A 5 -50.45 -35.03 -52.56
CA SER A 5 -50.27 -34.29 -51.29
C SER A 5 -50.50 -35.26 -50.12
N PRO A 6 -49.58 -35.31 -49.13
CA PRO A 6 -49.70 -36.26 -48.02
C PRO A 6 -50.88 -35.91 -47.06
N ILE A 7 -51.56 -34.79 -47.28
CA ILE A 7 -52.65 -34.29 -46.44
C ILE A 7 -53.98 -34.62 -47.16
N LYS A 8 -54.72 -35.65 -46.69
CA LYS A 8 -55.99 -36.11 -47.29
C LYS A 8 -57.23 -35.73 -46.47
N THR A 9 -57.08 -35.24 -45.26
CA THR A 9 -58.21 -34.89 -44.40
C THR A 9 -58.02 -33.51 -43.75
N PRO A 10 -59.12 -32.75 -43.51
CA PRO A 10 -59.05 -31.44 -42.87
C PRO A 10 -58.44 -31.52 -41.47
N LYS A 11 -58.61 -32.62 -40.75
CA LYS A 11 -58.00 -32.83 -39.44
C LYS A 11 -56.45 -32.93 -39.52
N GLN A 12 -55.95 -33.58 -40.57
CA GLN A 12 -54.49 -33.67 -40.82
C GLN A 12 -53.94 -32.28 -41.19
N LEU A 13 -54.66 -31.49 -41.97
CA LEU A 13 -54.26 -30.15 -42.33
C LEU A 13 -54.12 -29.25 -41.07
N ILE A 14 -55.11 -29.28 -40.20
CA ILE A 14 -55.09 -28.54 -38.94
C ILE A 14 -53.88 -29.01 -38.08
N GLY A 15 -53.66 -30.32 -37.97
CA GLY A 15 -52.55 -30.86 -37.22
C GLY A 15 -51.17 -30.43 -37.74
N VAL A 16 -50.99 -30.41 -39.07
CA VAL A 16 -49.73 -29.97 -39.69
C VAL A 16 -49.51 -28.46 -39.48
N ILE A 17 -50.59 -27.63 -39.62
CA ILE A 17 -50.48 -26.20 -39.37
C ILE A 17 -50.13 -25.95 -37.91
N VAL A 18 -50.80 -26.56 -36.96
CA VAL A 18 -50.50 -26.43 -35.53
C VAL A 18 -49.08 -26.87 -35.22
N ALA A 19 -48.63 -28.01 -35.75
CA ALA A 19 -47.29 -28.50 -35.57
C ALA A 19 -46.21 -27.55 -36.18
N ALA A 20 -46.49 -27.00 -37.35
CA ALA A 20 -45.57 -26.07 -38.04
C ALA A 20 -45.34 -24.78 -37.23
N PHE A 21 -46.32 -24.38 -36.43
CA PHE A 21 -46.13 -23.21 -35.53
C PHE A 21 -45.64 -23.60 -34.14
N LEU A 22 -46.15 -24.66 -33.54
CA LEU A 22 -45.78 -25.07 -32.19
C LEU A 22 -44.33 -25.55 -32.06
N VAL A 23 -43.89 -26.36 -33.04
CA VAL A 23 -42.55 -26.94 -33.00
C VAL A 23 -41.45 -25.84 -32.95
N PRO A 24 -41.43 -24.86 -33.87
CA PRO A 24 -40.44 -23.78 -33.80
C PRO A 24 -40.59 -22.88 -32.55
N ILE A 25 -41.80 -22.59 -32.10
CA ILE A 25 -42.05 -21.81 -30.91
C ILE A 25 -41.49 -22.52 -29.68
N ILE A 26 -41.78 -23.81 -29.51
CA ILE A 26 -41.22 -24.62 -28.41
C ILE A 26 -39.70 -24.68 -28.50
N GLY A 27 -39.16 -24.86 -29.71
CA GLY A 27 -37.72 -24.87 -29.95
C GLY A 27 -37.06 -23.54 -29.53
N ILE A 28 -37.65 -22.43 -29.88
CA ILE A 28 -37.15 -21.10 -29.49
C ILE A 28 -37.23 -20.89 -27.96
N ILE A 29 -38.35 -21.27 -27.35
CA ILE A 29 -38.51 -21.18 -25.88
C ILE A 29 -37.47 -22.07 -25.17
N MET A 30 -37.31 -23.30 -25.62
CA MET A 30 -36.27 -24.18 -25.04
C MET A 30 -34.86 -23.66 -25.23
N LEU A 31 -34.54 -23.13 -26.40
CA LEU A 31 -33.26 -22.54 -26.68
C LEU A 31 -33.02 -21.29 -25.82
N ALA A 32 -34.00 -20.41 -25.75
CA ALA A 32 -33.92 -19.22 -24.90
C ALA A 32 -33.76 -19.60 -23.42
N SER A 33 -34.53 -20.58 -22.96
CA SER A 33 -34.41 -21.09 -21.59
C SER A 33 -33.06 -21.75 -21.34
N TRP A 34 -32.53 -22.51 -22.31
CA TRP A 34 -31.21 -23.11 -22.20
C TRP A 34 -30.08 -22.07 -22.18
N VAL A 35 -30.21 -21.02 -22.98
CA VAL A 35 -29.25 -19.91 -22.97
C VAL A 35 -29.32 -19.10 -21.69
N SER A 36 -30.55 -18.88 -21.14
CA SER A 36 -30.73 -18.11 -19.91
C SER A 36 -30.45 -18.91 -18.63
N SER A 37 -30.67 -20.23 -18.65
CA SER A 37 -30.41 -21.11 -17.50
C SER A 37 -28.96 -21.62 -17.42
N GLY A 38 -28.17 -21.43 -18.47
CA GLY A 38 -26.72 -21.58 -18.31
C GLY A 38 -26.21 -20.49 -17.38
N ASP A 39 -25.74 -20.88 -16.18
CA ASP A 39 -24.88 -20.04 -15.34
C ASP A 39 -23.60 -19.66 -16.10
N LYS A 40 -23.81 -18.98 -17.20
CA LYS A 40 -22.74 -18.21 -17.81
C LYS A 40 -22.50 -17.06 -16.85
N LYS A 41 -21.65 -17.28 -15.86
CA LYS A 41 -20.80 -16.24 -15.33
C LYS A 41 -20.03 -15.70 -16.52
N GLY A 42 -20.79 -15.16 -17.44
CA GLY A 42 -20.30 -14.57 -18.65
C GLY A 42 -19.47 -13.38 -18.26
N ALA A 43 -18.39 -13.19 -18.97
CA ALA A 43 -17.45 -12.09 -18.86
C ALA A 43 -18.11 -10.67 -18.87
N GLY A 44 -19.37 -10.53 -18.56
CA GLY A 44 -20.10 -9.27 -18.61
C GLY A 44 -20.96 -8.91 -17.39
N THR A 45 -21.40 -9.88 -16.59
CA THR A 45 -22.35 -9.59 -15.48
C THR A 45 -21.66 -9.51 -14.12
N ASP A 46 -20.68 -10.38 -13.85
CA ASP A 46 -19.93 -10.35 -12.59
C ASP A 46 -18.83 -9.27 -12.57
N PRO A 47 -18.16 -8.93 -13.70
CA PRO A 47 -17.18 -7.86 -13.74
C PRO A 47 -17.72 -6.46 -13.47
N MET A 48 -19.04 -6.25 -13.52
CA MET A 48 -19.73 -4.98 -13.28
C MET A 48 -20.44 -4.94 -11.92
N SER A 49 -20.32 -6.00 -11.11
CA SER A 49 -20.79 -5.95 -9.73
C SER A 49 -19.95 -4.96 -8.91
N ASP A 50 -20.56 -4.29 -7.94
CA ASP A 50 -19.86 -3.35 -7.05
C ASP A 50 -18.62 -3.99 -6.40
N LYS A 51 -18.71 -5.27 -6.07
CA LYS A 51 -17.60 -6.05 -5.50
C LYS A 51 -16.45 -6.26 -6.50
N ALA A 52 -16.77 -6.54 -7.77
CA ALA A 52 -15.77 -6.73 -8.81
C ALA A 52 -15.14 -5.40 -9.23
N ILE A 53 -15.90 -4.33 -9.23
CA ILE A 53 -15.41 -2.97 -9.45
C ILE A 53 -14.48 -2.58 -8.31
N ALA A 54 -14.90 -2.75 -7.06
CA ALA A 54 -14.08 -2.46 -5.89
C ALA A 54 -12.76 -3.25 -5.88
N ALA A 55 -12.80 -4.53 -6.28
CA ALA A 55 -11.59 -5.36 -6.39
C ALA A 55 -10.62 -4.88 -7.47
N ARG A 56 -11.13 -4.34 -8.60
CA ARG A 56 -10.28 -3.82 -9.69
C ARG A 56 -9.68 -2.46 -9.39
N ILE A 57 -10.37 -1.62 -8.64
CA ILE A 57 -9.87 -0.31 -8.22
C ILE A 57 -9.17 -0.37 -6.86
N ALA A 58 -9.14 -1.55 -6.21
CA ALA A 58 -8.38 -1.73 -4.98
C ALA A 58 -6.91 -1.41 -5.25
N PRO A 59 -6.26 -0.62 -4.41
CA PRO A 59 -4.84 -0.31 -4.58
C PRO A 59 -4.03 -1.60 -4.57
N ILE A 60 -3.15 -1.77 -5.57
CA ILE A 60 -2.30 -2.95 -5.77
C ILE A 60 -1.33 -3.12 -4.60
N ALA A 61 -1.00 -2.04 -3.92
CA ALA A 61 -0.20 -2.02 -2.72
C ALA A 61 -0.91 -1.20 -1.65
N LYS A 62 -1.16 -1.80 -0.51
CA LYS A 62 -1.52 -1.07 0.69
C LYS A 62 -0.23 -0.48 1.25
N VAL A 63 0.06 0.76 0.91
CA VAL A 63 1.09 1.50 1.64
C VAL A 63 0.52 1.72 3.04
N GLU A 64 0.98 0.94 4.01
CA GLU A 64 0.77 1.28 5.40
C GLU A 64 1.62 2.52 5.68
N TYR A 65 1.02 3.67 5.51
CA TYR A 65 1.58 4.90 6.01
C TYR A 65 1.49 4.82 7.53
N LYS A 66 2.62 4.54 8.16
CA LYS A 66 2.75 4.64 9.60
C LYS A 66 2.62 6.12 9.93
N ASP A 67 1.42 6.52 10.38
CA ASP A 67 1.15 7.92 10.72
C ASP A 67 2.12 8.36 11.81
N PRO A 68 3.07 9.25 11.51
CA PRO A 68 4.03 9.69 12.52
C PRO A 68 3.38 10.51 13.63
N ALA A 69 2.15 10.97 13.45
CA ALA A 69 1.43 11.80 14.43
C ALA A 69 1.02 11.05 15.72
N GLY A 70 1.10 9.71 15.71
CA GLY A 70 0.82 8.88 16.90
C GLY A 70 1.97 7.94 17.30
N ALA A 71 3.08 7.94 16.57
CA ALA A 71 4.20 7.09 16.90
C ALA A 71 5.03 7.73 18.02
N VAL A 72 5.13 7.05 19.14
CA VAL A 72 6.12 7.38 20.17
C VAL A 72 7.51 7.27 19.55
N ALA A 73 8.29 8.36 19.57
CA ALA A 73 9.64 8.36 19.01
C ALA A 73 10.47 7.23 19.62
N GLN A 74 11.23 6.54 18.79
CA GLN A 74 12.10 5.45 19.23
C GLN A 74 13.18 5.98 20.17
N THR A 75 13.58 5.14 21.12
CA THR A 75 14.71 5.47 22.00
C THR A 75 16.04 5.47 21.23
N GLY A 76 17.03 6.20 21.71
CA GLY A 76 18.36 6.23 21.07
C GLY A 76 18.97 4.86 20.90
N GLU A 77 18.78 3.97 21.86
CA GLU A 77 19.25 2.58 21.79
C GLU A 77 18.56 1.77 20.68
N GLN A 78 17.23 1.92 20.51
CA GLN A 78 16.47 1.22 19.49
C GLN A 78 16.91 1.66 18.09
N VAL A 79 17.01 2.96 17.87
CA VAL A 79 17.50 3.52 16.59
C VAL A 79 18.93 3.09 16.31
N TYR A 80 19.81 3.14 17.33
CA TYR A 80 21.20 2.70 17.19
C TYR A 80 21.28 1.26 16.70
N LYS A 81 20.60 0.32 17.38
CA LYS A 81 20.61 -1.11 17.02
C LYS A 81 20.03 -1.38 15.65
N ALA A 82 19.00 -0.64 15.25
CA ALA A 82 18.32 -0.85 13.98
C ALA A 82 19.09 -0.31 12.77
N VAL A 83 19.81 0.80 12.92
CA VAL A 83 20.37 1.55 11.78
C VAL A 83 21.87 1.79 11.92
N CYS A 84 22.35 2.21 13.09
CA CYS A 84 23.71 2.73 13.26
C CYS A 84 24.75 1.63 13.52
N ALA A 85 24.36 0.56 14.20
CA ALA A 85 25.24 -0.52 14.67
C ALA A 85 26.01 -1.18 13.52
N GLY A 86 25.40 -1.34 12.35
CA GLY A 86 26.05 -1.97 11.19
C GLY A 86 27.40 -1.34 10.81
N CYS A 87 27.54 -0.04 11.02
CA CYS A 87 28.81 0.66 10.74
C CYS A 87 29.58 1.00 12.02
N HIS A 88 28.88 1.42 13.09
CA HIS A 88 29.52 1.95 14.29
C HIS A 88 29.98 0.87 15.28
N ASP A 89 29.52 -0.38 15.19
CA ASP A 89 30.09 -1.48 16.00
C ASP A 89 31.42 -1.93 15.44
N ALA A 90 31.50 -2.14 14.13
CA ALA A 90 32.72 -2.61 13.48
C ALA A 90 33.73 -1.50 13.15
N GLY A 91 33.28 -0.24 13.06
CA GLY A 91 34.10 0.86 12.55
C GLY A 91 34.18 0.87 11.02
N ALA A 92 33.18 0.35 10.32
CA ALA A 92 33.15 0.26 8.87
C ALA A 92 33.30 1.63 8.22
N ALA A 93 34.03 1.70 7.09
CA ALA A 93 34.24 2.92 6.32
C ALA A 93 34.80 4.11 7.14
N GLY A 94 35.57 3.83 8.20
CA GLY A 94 36.14 4.85 9.07
C GLY A 94 35.18 5.45 10.08
N ALA A 95 34.02 4.79 10.32
CA ALA A 95 33.10 5.18 11.37
C ALA A 95 33.76 5.04 12.75
N PRO A 96 33.60 6.02 13.65
CA PRO A 96 34.07 5.88 15.03
C PRO A 96 33.24 4.80 15.73
N LYS A 97 33.94 3.88 16.39
CA LYS A 97 33.30 2.72 17.02
C LYS A 97 32.47 3.12 18.24
N PHE A 98 31.44 2.33 18.52
CA PHE A 98 30.66 2.45 19.75
C PHE A 98 31.55 2.32 20.98
N GLY A 99 31.44 3.24 21.91
CA GLY A 99 32.23 3.26 23.12
C GLY A 99 33.71 3.70 22.98
N ASP A 100 34.16 3.97 21.77
CA ASP A 100 35.54 4.44 21.54
C ASP A 100 35.70 5.92 21.88
N LYS A 101 36.14 6.21 23.09
CA LYS A 101 36.35 7.58 23.56
C LYS A 101 37.35 8.36 22.70
N GLY A 102 38.39 7.71 22.20
CA GLY A 102 39.43 8.33 21.37
C GLY A 102 38.91 8.75 20.01
N GLY A 103 38.20 7.85 19.31
CA GLY A 103 37.57 8.13 18.02
C GLY A 103 36.47 9.15 18.06
N TRP A 104 35.80 9.31 19.21
CA TRP A 104 34.74 10.28 19.42
C TRP A 104 35.20 11.62 19.98
N ALA A 105 36.40 11.71 20.63
CA ALA A 105 36.84 12.89 21.37
C ALA A 105 36.69 14.20 20.59
N ALA A 106 37.23 14.26 19.38
CA ALA A 106 37.18 15.45 18.53
C ALA A 106 35.74 15.83 18.11
N ARG A 107 34.83 14.85 18.04
CA ARG A 107 33.46 15.06 17.63
C ARG A 107 32.58 15.51 18.80
N LEU A 108 32.76 14.93 19.98
CA LEU A 108 32.02 15.26 21.19
C LEU A 108 32.16 16.72 21.59
N GLY A 109 33.33 17.31 21.35
CA GLY A 109 33.56 18.75 21.61
C GLY A 109 32.69 19.70 20.77
N MET A 110 32.07 19.23 19.69
CA MET A 110 31.16 20.06 18.90
C MET A 110 29.76 20.21 19.54
N GLY A 111 29.43 19.37 20.48
CA GLY A 111 28.11 19.34 21.13
C GLY A 111 27.06 18.54 20.36
N LEU A 112 25.96 18.18 21.06
CA LEU A 112 24.92 17.31 20.55
C LEU A 112 24.26 17.84 19.27
N ASP A 113 23.93 19.13 19.23
CA ASP A 113 23.19 19.73 18.10
C ASP A 113 23.98 19.65 16.79
N LYS A 114 25.29 19.96 16.82
CA LYS A 114 26.13 19.90 15.61
C LYS A 114 26.40 18.47 15.17
N LEU A 115 26.50 17.54 16.12
CA LEU A 115 26.62 16.12 15.83
C LEU A 115 25.35 15.59 15.17
N THR A 116 24.20 15.92 15.73
CA THR A 116 22.89 15.55 15.16
C THR A 116 22.71 16.12 13.76
N ALA A 117 22.99 17.42 13.57
CA ALA A 117 22.92 18.04 12.25
C ALA A 117 23.84 17.36 11.21
N SER A 118 25.04 16.94 11.66
CA SER A 118 25.97 16.18 10.81
C SER A 118 25.43 14.79 10.46
N ALA A 119 24.79 14.10 11.39
CA ALA A 119 24.21 12.78 11.17
C ALA A 119 22.96 12.85 10.26
N ILE A 120 22.14 13.90 10.39
CA ILE A 120 20.99 14.15 9.51
C ILE A 120 21.45 14.40 8.07
N LYS A 121 22.49 15.20 7.88
CA LYS A 121 23.00 15.53 6.53
C LYS A 121 23.86 14.41 5.94
N GLY A 122 24.42 13.56 6.78
CA GLY A 122 25.47 12.63 6.40
C GLY A 122 26.86 13.30 6.42
N LYS A 123 27.93 12.50 6.59
CA LYS A 123 29.30 12.99 6.64
C LYS A 123 30.29 11.97 6.07
N GLY A 124 30.92 12.32 4.95
CA GLY A 124 31.86 11.41 4.29
C GLY A 124 31.18 10.14 3.80
N ALA A 125 31.62 8.98 4.29
CA ALA A 125 31.01 7.70 3.96
C ALA A 125 29.69 7.42 4.72
N MET A 126 29.35 8.20 5.72
CA MET A 126 28.07 8.08 6.43
C MET A 126 26.95 8.70 5.62
N PRO A 127 25.95 7.93 5.17
CA PRO A 127 24.81 8.48 4.47
C PRO A 127 23.94 9.34 5.38
N ALA A 128 23.11 10.18 4.77
CA ALA A 128 22.12 10.98 5.48
C ALA A 128 21.22 10.07 6.34
N ARG A 129 20.99 10.47 7.60
CA ARG A 129 20.19 9.70 8.59
C ARG A 129 20.62 8.24 8.74
N GLY A 130 21.91 7.93 8.50
CA GLY A 130 22.41 6.55 8.52
C GLY A 130 21.85 5.66 7.42
N GLY A 131 21.23 6.24 6.38
CA GLY A 131 20.60 5.53 5.26
C GLY A 131 19.11 5.25 5.47
N ASN A 132 18.52 5.65 6.58
CA ASN A 132 17.08 5.52 6.83
C ASN A 132 16.41 6.91 6.85
N SER A 133 15.73 7.26 5.74
CA SER A 133 15.03 8.53 5.58
C SER A 133 13.82 8.71 6.50
N ASP A 134 13.29 7.63 7.06
CA ASP A 134 12.08 7.64 7.87
C ASP A 134 12.32 8.07 9.32
N LEU A 135 13.59 8.12 9.74
CA LEU A 135 13.96 8.58 11.07
C LEU A 135 13.64 10.07 11.24
N THR A 136 12.95 10.40 12.30
CA THR A 136 12.71 11.78 12.67
C THR A 136 13.95 12.47 13.25
N ASP A 137 13.97 13.78 13.29
CA ASP A 137 15.08 14.54 13.88
C ASP A 137 15.25 14.25 15.37
N VAL A 138 14.16 13.98 16.09
CA VAL A 138 14.18 13.57 17.50
C VAL A 138 14.83 12.22 17.69
N GLU A 139 14.47 11.24 16.87
CA GLU A 139 15.07 9.91 16.90
C GLU A 139 16.57 9.95 16.56
N MET A 140 16.94 10.77 15.58
CA MET A 140 18.36 11.02 15.26
C MET A 140 19.10 11.65 16.43
N THR A 141 18.50 12.63 17.10
CA THR A 141 19.09 13.26 18.30
C THR A 141 19.30 12.24 19.41
N ASN A 142 18.30 11.39 19.66
CA ASN A 142 18.38 10.33 20.65
C ASN A 142 19.46 9.30 20.33
N ALA A 143 19.57 8.88 19.07
CA ALA A 143 20.61 7.94 18.63
C ALA A 143 22.02 8.53 18.78
N VAL A 144 22.20 9.80 18.41
CA VAL A 144 23.48 10.52 18.59
C VAL A 144 23.80 10.70 20.07
N ALA A 145 22.81 11.01 20.91
CA ALA A 145 22.99 11.12 22.36
C ALA A 145 23.40 9.76 22.97
N TYR A 146 22.78 8.67 22.54
CA TYR A 146 23.12 7.31 22.97
C TYR A 146 24.57 6.95 22.61
N LEU A 147 25.00 7.19 21.37
CA LEU A 147 26.39 7.03 20.92
C LEU A 147 27.36 7.91 21.70
N GLY A 148 27.03 9.15 21.91
CA GLY A 148 27.84 10.07 22.69
C GLY A 148 28.02 9.63 24.15
N LYS A 149 26.95 9.13 24.78
CA LYS A 149 27.00 8.57 26.14
C LYS A 149 27.96 7.37 26.22
N SER A 150 27.92 6.46 25.26
CA SER A 150 28.79 5.31 25.24
C SER A 150 30.27 5.72 25.19
N ALA A 151 30.55 6.85 24.55
CA ALA A 151 31.91 7.42 24.45
C ALA A 151 32.27 8.36 25.62
N GLY A 152 31.36 8.53 26.59
CA GLY A 152 31.61 9.32 27.81
C GLY A 152 31.06 10.74 27.80
N ALA A 153 30.25 11.12 26.82
CA ALA A 153 29.58 12.42 26.83
C ALA A 153 28.36 12.43 27.77
N ALA A 154 28.11 13.55 28.42
CA ALA A 154 26.92 13.76 29.26
C ALA A 154 25.69 14.24 28.44
N PHE A 155 25.47 13.68 27.26
CA PHE A 155 24.32 14.06 26.43
C PHE A 155 23.03 13.50 27.01
N LYS A 156 21.96 14.27 26.92
CA LYS A 156 20.63 13.88 27.38
C LYS A 156 19.76 13.52 26.18
N GLU A 157 19.13 12.35 26.22
CA GLU A 157 18.12 12.01 25.23
C GLU A 157 16.89 12.86 25.43
N VAL A 158 16.26 13.25 24.33
CA VAL A 158 14.96 13.94 24.36
C VAL A 158 13.92 12.88 24.72
N ALA A 159 13.11 13.15 25.74
CA ALA A 159 12.02 12.24 26.11
C ALA A 159 11.13 11.96 24.88
N PRO A 160 10.66 10.73 24.69
CA PRO A 160 9.77 10.38 23.61
C PRO A 160 8.41 11.09 23.80
N THR A 161 8.38 12.34 23.43
CA THR A 161 7.15 13.12 23.36
C THR A 161 6.51 12.81 22.02
N ALA A 162 5.21 12.59 21.99
CA ALA A 162 4.47 12.50 20.72
C ALA A 162 4.85 13.72 19.88
N VAL A 163 5.53 13.49 18.76
CA VAL A 163 5.99 14.57 17.88
C VAL A 163 4.76 15.15 17.22
N ALA A 164 4.30 16.29 17.70
CA ALA A 164 3.36 17.10 16.96
C ALA A 164 4.10 17.64 15.73
N ILE A 165 3.97 16.95 14.61
CA ILE A 165 4.41 17.48 13.33
C ILE A 165 3.47 18.64 13.02
N PRO A 166 3.97 19.86 12.75
CA PRO A 166 3.11 20.91 12.23
C PRO A 166 2.51 20.38 10.94
N ALA A 167 1.19 20.25 10.91
CA ALA A 167 0.45 19.84 9.74
C ALA A 167 0.93 20.65 8.55
N ALA A 168 1.47 19.99 7.54
CA ALA A 168 1.80 20.63 6.27
C ALA A 168 0.52 21.25 5.74
N SER A 169 0.45 22.57 5.86
CA SER A 169 -0.61 23.41 5.31
C SER A 169 -0.64 23.22 3.81
N GLY A 170 -1.79 22.73 3.29
CA GLY A 170 -2.12 22.94 1.90
C GLY A 170 -2.28 21.72 1.00
N ALA A 171 -3.39 21.04 1.16
CA ALA A 171 -4.11 20.50 0.02
C ALA A 171 -5.60 20.50 0.37
N THR A 172 -6.26 21.61 0.08
CA THR A 172 -7.71 21.73 0.07
C THR A 172 -8.25 20.83 -1.02
N ALA A 173 -8.66 19.63 -0.67
CA ALA A 173 -9.43 18.78 -1.57
C ALA A 173 -10.81 19.43 -1.72
N THR A 174 -11.06 20.03 -2.86
CA THR A 174 -12.37 20.51 -3.28
C THR A 174 -13.30 19.30 -3.40
N PRO A 175 -14.45 19.26 -2.74
CA PRO A 175 -15.38 18.16 -2.91
C PRO A 175 -15.98 18.21 -4.31
N VAL A 176 -15.78 17.13 -5.08
CA VAL A 176 -16.45 16.90 -6.36
C VAL A 176 -17.93 16.74 -6.08
N ALA A 177 -18.73 17.68 -6.63
CA ALA A 177 -20.18 17.66 -6.57
C ALA A 177 -20.71 16.43 -7.29
N THR A 178 -21.52 15.63 -6.61
CA THR A 178 -22.33 14.56 -7.20
C THR A 178 -23.41 15.15 -8.08
N PRO A 179 -23.60 14.70 -9.33
CA PRO A 179 -24.74 15.12 -10.13
C PRO A 179 -26.02 14.46 -9.59
N LYS A 180 -26.96 15.28 -9.14
CA LYS A 180 -28.35 14.86 -8.90
C LYS A 180 -28.99 14.42 -10.22
N LYS A 181 -29.59 13.24 -10.21
CA LYS A 181 -30.57 12.80 -11.21
C LYS A 181 -31.96 13.22 -10.78
#